data_9dbab7e7fa1c9c59f581d980ca2d26a1
#
_entry.id   9dbab7e7fa1c9c59f581d980ca2d26a1
#
_cell.length_a   1.000
_cell.length_b   1.000
_cell.length_c   1.000
_cell.angle_alpha   90.00
_cell.angle_beta   90.00
_cell.angle_gamma   90.00
#
_symmetry.space_group_name_H-M   'P 1'
#
loop_
_entity.id
_entity.type
_entity.pdbx_description
1 polymer ?
#
loop_
_entity_poly.entity_id
_entity_poly.type
_entity_poly.pdbx_seq_one_letter_code
_entity_poly.pdbx_strand_id
1 'polypeptide(L)' 'MAAPAPYTKTEWPELEGEDLRDALVTISQQRPDVTGVFLIIGLTENAPPNTAGGVRVIINIGIDENGPWIRNPPPPRIG' A
#
# COMPACT_ATOMS: atom_id res chain seq x y z
N MET A 1 8.63 -11.98 12.10
CA MET A 1 8.73 -11.08 13.27
C MET A 1 7.78 -9.92 13.07
N ALA A 2 6.96 -9.60 14.05
CA ALA A 2 6.05 -8.47 13.98
C ALA A 2 6.82 -7.15 14.13
N ALA A 3 6.31 -6.09 13.48
CA ALA A 3 6.87 -4.76 13.66
C ALA A 3 6.63 -4.26 15.08
N PRO A 4 7.56 -3.48 15.66
CA PRO A 4 7.34 -2.91 16.98
C PRO A 4 6.24 -1.86 16.97
N ALA A 5 5.51 -1.73 18.08
CA ALA A 5 4.51 -0.69 18.26
C ALA A 5 5.12 0.47 19.07
N PRO A 6 4.73 1.75 18.81
CA PRO A 6 3.79 2.17 17.78
C PRO A 6 4.41 2.03 16.37
N TYR A 7 3.55 1.74 15.41
CA TYR A 7 4.00 1.58 14.03
C TYR A 7 4.17 2.95 13.39
N THR A 8 5.36 3.20 12.85
CA THR A 8 5.71 4.53 12.36
C THR A 8 5.92 4.61 10.86
N LYS A 9 6.06 3.47 10.18
CA LYS A 9 6.25 3.47 8.74
C LYS A 9 4.96 3.88 8.05
N THR A 10 5.02 4.91 7.20
CA THR A 10 3.84 5.49 6.56
C THR A 10 3.84 5.41 5.04
N GLU A 11 4.96 5.02 4.43
CA GLU A 11 5.04 4.86 2.98
C GLU A 11 6.12 3.86 2.60
N TRP A 12 6.00 3.29 1.39
CA TRP A 12 6.86 2.21 0.91
C TRP A 12 7.37 2.50 -0.51
N PRO A 13 8.23 3.52 -0.70
CA PRO A 13 8.77 3.81 -2.03
C PRO A 13 9.67 2.67 -2.56
N GLU A 14 10.20 1.84 -1.67
CA GLU A 14 11.05 0.72 -2.05
C GLU A 14 10.30 -0.42 -2.75
N LEU A 15 8.97 -0.43 -2.72
CA LEU A 15 8.17 -1.49 -3.34
C LEU A 15 7.82 -1.22 -4.80
N GLU A 16 8.34 -0.15 -5.39
CA GLU A 16 8.09 0.18 -6.79
C GLU A 16 8.39 -1.03 -7.70
N GLY A 17 7.44 -1.36 -8.56
CA GLY A 17 7.61 -2.43 -9.55
C GLY A 17 7.35 -3.83 -9.02
N GLU A 18 7.18 -4.01 -7.72
CA GLU A 18 6.90 -5.34 -7.18
C GLU A 18 5.48 -5.79 -7.50
N ASP A 19 5.28 -7.11 -7.51
CA ASP A 19 3.94 -7.70 -7.61
C ASP A 19 3.10 -7.25 -6.43
N LEU A 20 1.83 -6.93 -6.69
CA LEU A 20 0.93 -6.43 -5.64
C LEU A 20 0.82 -7.39 -4.46
N ARG A 21 0.77 -8.70 -4.70
CA ARG A 21 0.62 -9.69 -3.62
C ARG A 21 1.84 -9.71 -2.72
N ASP A 22 3.03 -9.63 -3.31
CA ASP A 22 4.29 -9.59 -2.54
C ASP A 22 4.36 -8.31 -1.73
N ALA A 23 3.96 -7.19 -2.32
CA ALA A 23 3.93 -5.91 -1.63
C ALA A 23 2.98 -5.93 -0.43
N LEU A 24 1.80 -6.54 -0.59
CA LEU A 24 0.83 -6.63 0.50
C LEU A 24 1.37 -7.46 1.66
N VAL A 25 2.11 -8.53 1.38
CA VAL A 25 2.77 -9.32 2.42
C VAL A 25 3.76 -8.47 3.19
N THR A 26 4.61 -7.73 2.47
CA THR A 26 5.61 -6.85 3.11
C THR A 26 4.94 -5.80 3.98
N ILE A 27 3.90 -5.14 3.46
CA ILE A 27 3.17 -4.11 4.21
C ILE A 27 2.55 -4.69 5.47
N SER A 28 1.92 -5.87 5.38
CA SER A 28 1.28 -6.49 6.52
C SER A 28 2.28 -6.93 7.59
N GLN A 29 3.49 -7.26 7.21
CA GLN A 29 4.56 -7.61 8.15
C GLN A 29 5.07 -6.38 8.89
N GLN A 30 5.16 -5.24 8.22
CA GLN A 30 5.69 -4.01 8.80
C GLN A 30 4.61 -3.16 9.48
N ARG A 31 3.36 -3.30 9.05
CA ARG A 31 2.21 -2.61 9.63
C ARG A 31 1.06 -3.60 9.80
N PRO A 32 1.16 -4.52 10.78
CA PRO A 32 0.08 -5.50 11.02
C PRO A 32 -1.22 -4.87 11.50
N ASP A 33 -1.21 -3.59 11.85
CA ASP A 33 -2.41 -2.84 12.20
C ASP A 33 -3.22 -2.37 10.98
N VAL A 34 -2.70 -2.52 9.76
CA VAL A 34 -3.45 -2.17 8.54
C VAL A 34 -4.65 -3.10 8.39
N THR A 35 -5.84 -2.51 8.26
CA THR A 35 -7.10 -3.24 8.16
C THR A 35 -7.79 -3.06 6.81
N GLY A 36 -7.29 -2.17 5.96
CA GLY A 36 -7.89 -1.92 4.66
C GLY A 36 -6.87 -1.54 3.60
N VAL A 37 -7.21 -1.85 2.35
CA VAL A 37 -6.39 -1.50 1.19
C VAL A 37 -7.28 -0.78 0.19
N PHE A 38 -6.81 0.35 -0.32
CA PHE A 38 -7.47 1.08 -1.40
C PHE A 38 -6.55 1.09 -2.62
N LEU A 39 -7.02 0.48 -3.72
CA LEU A 39 -6.24 0.38 -4.94
C LEU A 39 -6.64 1.46 -5.93
N ILE A 40 -5.65 2.14 -6.51
CA ILE A 40 -5.84 3.12 -7.56
C ILE A 40 -5.11 2.63 -8.81
N ILE A 41 -5.83 2.50 -9.92
CA ILE A 41 -5.20 2.16 -11.19
C ILE A 41 -4.67 3.44 -11.81
N GLY A 42 -3.34 3.55 -11.92
CA GLY A 42 -2.70 4.73 -12.50
C GLY A 42 -1.91 5.53 -11.47
N LEU A 43 -1.68 6.80 -11.78
CA LEU A 43 -0.75 7.65 -11.03
C LEU A 43 -1.44 8.79 -10.25
N THR A 44 -2.76 8.81 -10.17
CA THR A 44 -3.44 9.83 -9.38
C THR A 44 -3.18 9.63 -7.90
N GLU A 45 -3.03 10.73 -7.16
CA GLU A 45 -2.85 10.70 -5.72
C GLU A 45 -4.18 10.74 -4.96
N ASN A 46 -5.28 10.95 -5.68
CA ASN A 46 -6.58 11.20 -5.06
C ASN A 46 -7.22 9.90 -4.61
N ALA A 47 -7.46 9.80 -3.31
CA ALA A 47 -8.27 8.74 -2.72
C ALA A 47 -9.35 9.38 -1.86
N PRO A 48 -10.54 8.78 -1.74
CA PRO A 48 -11.56 9.30 -0.85
C PRO A 48 -11.09 9.23 0.60
N PRO A 49 -11.64 10.07 1.49
CA PRO A 49 -11.33 9.98 2.92
C PRO A 49 -11.61 8.58 3.46
N ASN A 50 -10.80 8.15 4.41
CA ASN A 50 -11.01 6.87 5.09
C ASN A 50 -12.17 7.02 6.08
N THR A 51 -13.38 6.60 5.66
CA THR A 51 -14.58 6.69 6.48
C THR A 51 -14.92 5.37 7.17
N ALA A 52 -14.21 4.28 6.82
CA ALA A 52 -14.48 2.96 7.40
C ALA A 52 -13.85 2.78 8.79
N GLY A 53 -12.96 3.69 9.19
CA GLY A 53 -12.17 3.53 10.40
C GLY A 53 -10.99 2.59 10.18
N GLY A 54 -10.17 2.41 11.20
CA GLY A 54 -8.99 1.57 11.11
C GLY A 54 -7.86 2.24 10.32
N VAL A 55 -6.88 1.44 9.92
CA VAL A 55 -5.69 1.89 9.21
C VAL A 55 -5.76 1.38 7.77
N ARG A 56 -5.73 2.30 6.82
CA ARG A 56 -5.84 2.00 5.38
C ARG A 56 -4.53 2.31 4.68
N VAL A 57 -4.09 1.40 3.80
CA VAL A 57 -2.99 1.69 2.88
C VAL A 57 -3.56 1.97 1.49
N ILE A 58 -3.05 3.01 0.84
CA ILE A 58 -3.42 3.40 -0.52
C ILE A 58 -2.29 2.95 -1.44
N ILE A 59 -2.63 2.19 -2.48
CA ILE A 59 -1.63 1.63 -3.39
C ILE A 59 -2.03 1.98 -4.83
N ASN A 60 -1.14 2.69 -5.52
CA ASN A 60 -1.27 2.91 -6.95
C ASN A 60 -0.67 1.72 -7.69
N ILE A 61 -1.42 1.16 -8.65
CA ILE A 61 -1.01 -0.02 -9.39
C ILE A 61 -1.04 0.21 -10.89
N GLY A 62 -0.17 -0.50 -11.60
CA GLY A 62 -0.28 -0.74 -13.02
C GLY A 62 -0.70 -2.18 -13.24
N ILE A 63 -1.41 -2.45 -14.33
CA ILE A 63 -1.85 -3.80 -14.67
C ILE A 63 -1.36 -4.13 -16.07
N ASP A 64 -0.68 -5.27 -16.20
CA ASP A 64 -0.24 -5.79 -17.49
C ASP A 64 -0.47 -7.31 -17.53
N GLU A 65 0.10 -7.98 -18.52
CA GLU A 65 -0.08 -9.42 -18.68
C GLU A 65 0.50 -10.24 -17.52
N ASN A 66 1.41 -9.66 -16.75
CA ASN A 66 2.00 -10.32 -15.58
C ASN A 66 1.21 -10.06 -14.30
N GLY A 67 0.13 -9.29 -14.38
CA GLY A 67 -0.72 -8.98 -13.25
C GLY A 67 -0.50 -7.58 -12.70
N PRO A 68 -1.10 -7.23 -11.54
CA PRO A 68 -0.94 -5.93 -10.95
C PRO A 68 0.43 -5.77 -10.30
N TRP A 69 1.03 -4.59 -10.47
CA TRP A 69 2.34 -4.25 -9.91
C TRP A 69 2.29 -2.84 -9.31
N ILE A 70 3.20 -2.58 -8.37
CA ILE A 70 3.22 -1.33 -7.63
C ILE A 70 3.78 -0.20 -8.49
N ARG A 71 3.01 0.88 -8.63
CA ARG A 71 3.47 2.13 -9.24
C ARG A 71 4.06 3.06 -8.19
N ASN A 72 4.99 3.90 -8.63
CA ASN A 72 5.58 4.96 -7.83
C ASN A 72 6.12 6.02 -8.81
N PRO A 73 5.90 7.35 -8.62
CA PRO A 73 5.09 7.97 -7.59
C PRO A 73 3.59 7.95 -7.90
N PRO A 74 2.73 8.09 -6.92
CA PRO A 74 3.05 8.13 -5.49
C PRO A 74 3.28 6.74 -4.93
N PRO A 75 4.09 6.58 -3.85
CA PRO A 75 4.33 5.26 -3.27
C PRO A 75 3.11 4.74 -2.51
N PRO A 76 3.06 3.42 -2.22
CA PRO A 76 2.10 2.91 -1.25
C PRO A 76 2.23 3.68 0.06
N ARG A 77 1.09 4.04 0.67
CA ARG A 77 1.10 4.96 1.80
C ARG A 77 -0.12 4.76 2.69
N ILE A 78 0.06 5.07 3.95
CA ILE A 78 -1.07 5.12 4.90
C ILE A 78 -1.89 6.38 4.60
N GLY A 79 -3.19 6.23 4.54
CA GLY A 79 -4.06 7.39 4.26
C GLY A 79 -5.55 7.18 4.46
#